data_4340f7d37ab97ce3bdf35778f173d3c0
#
_entry.id   4340f7d37ab97ce3bdf35778f173d3c0
#
_cell.length_a   1.000
_cell.length_b   1.000
_cell.length_c   1.000
_cell.angle_alpha   90.00
_cell.angle_beta   90.00
_cell.angle_gamma   90.00
#
_symmetry.space_group_name_H-M   'P 1'
#
loop_
_entity.id
_entity.type
_entity.pdbx_description
1 polymer ?
#
loop_
_entity_poly.entity_id
_entity_poly.type
_entity_poly.pdbx_seq_one_letter_code
_entity_poly.pdbx_strand_id
1 'polypeptide(L)'
;MQETSTGATEKGGSCYVPDRPVHHASFAMNAYYQKMGRNEWNCYNPCCQFVSGGSGPPLQDTWCVPKPGTPDSALQNIINFTCGILKECSEIQEHGSCYFPNNLINHASFAMNLYHKTDGRYNCDFNGVGLIVVTNPSKPTCLI
;
A
#
# COMPACT_ATOMS: atom_id res chain seq x y z
N MET A 1 -11.53 15.17 -10.79
CA MET A 1 -10.62 14.90 -11.90
C MET A 1 -9.22 15.35 -11.55
N GLN A 2 -8.23 14.62 -11.97
CA GLN A 2 -6.86 14.90 -11.61
C GLN A 2 -6.20 15.77 -12.66
N GLU A 3 -5.86 16.97 -12.30
CA GLU A 3 -5.20 17.89 -13.23
C GLU A 3 -3.88 17.34 -13.74
N THR A 4 -3.14 16.66 -12.86
CA THR A 4 -1.87 16.07 -13.24
C THR A 4 -2.00 14.95 -14.27
N SER A 5 -3.20 14.36 -14.39
CA SER A 5 -3.44 13.28 -15.35
C SER A 5 -3.70 13.80 -16.75
N THR A 6 -4.29 14.97 -16.87
CA THR A 6 -4.67 15.52 -18.18
C THR A 6 -3.46 15.97 -18.98
N GLY A 7 -2.47 16.57 -18.34
CA GLY A 7 -1.28 17.06 -19.03
C GLY A 7 -0.50 15.98 -19.76
N ALA A 8 -0.47 14.76 -19.20
CA ALA A 8 0.26 13.67 -19.83
C ALA A 8 -0.39 13.16 -21.11
N THR A 9 -1.72 13.29 -21.23
CA THR A 9 -2.46 12.85 -22.42
C THR A 9 -2.79 13.98 -23.39
N GLU A 10 -2.36 15.18 -23.10
CA GLU A 10 -2.49 16.30 -24.01
C GLU A 10 -1.38 16.29 -25.05
N LYS A 11 -1.61 17.01 -26.16
CA LYS A 11 -0.63 17.09 -27.23
C LYS A 11 0.72 17.54 -26.69
N GLY A 12 1.74 16.74 -26.92
CA GLY A 12 3.07 16.99 -26.36
C GLY A 12 3.35 16.27 -25.06
N GLY A 13 2.34 15.69 -24.42
CA GLY A 13 2.52 14.92 -23.19
C GLY A 13 3.10 13.54 -23.44
N SER A 14 3.68 12.96 -22.38
CA SER A 14 4.37 11.66 -22.48
C SER A 14 3.44 10.50 -22.84
N CYS A 15 2.15 10.63 -22.57
CA CYS A 15 1.16 9.58 -22.85
C CYS A 15 0.15 10.02 -23.94
N TYR A 16 0.52 11.01 -24.74
CA TYR A 16 -0.37 11.45 -25.80
C TYR A 16 -0.49 10.43 -26.93
N VAL A 17 0.59 9.80 -27.29
CA VAL A 17 0.62 8.83 -28.41
C VAL A 17 0.53 7.41 -27.84
N PRO A 18 -0.35 6.53 -28.40
CA PRO A 18 -1.26 6.78 -29.52
C PRO A 18 -2.40 7.72 -29.16
N ASP A 19 -2.72 8.62 -30.06
CA ASP A 19 -3.79 9.60 -29.85
C ASP A 19 -5.14 8.95 -30.10
N ARG A 20 -5.61 8.22 -29.11
CA ARG A 20 -6.89 7.50 -29.14
C ARG A 20 -7.62 7.71 -27.83
N PRO A 21 -8.94 7.93 -27.87
CA PRO A 21 -9.72 8.09 -26.64
C PRO A 21 -9.58 6.93 -25.66
N VAL A 22 -9.54 5.68 -26.17
CA VAL A 22 -9.36 4.50 -25.32
C VAL A 22 -8.03 4.55 -24.57
N HIS A 23 -6.97 4.92 -25.26
CA HIS A 23 -5.65 5.01 -24.62
C HIS A 23 -5.61 6.10 -23.56
N HIS A 24 -6.16 7.28 -23.88
CA HIS A 24 -6.18 8.38 -22.92
C HIS A 24 -7.07 8.09 -21.74
N ALA A 25 -8.22 7.46 -21.97
CA ALA A 25 -9.11 7.05 -20.88
C ALA A 25 -8.45 6.02 -19.97
N SER A 26 -7.74 5.05 -20.54
CA SER A 26 -7.01 4.05 -19.76
C SER A 26 -5.98 4.70 -18.84
N PHE A 27 -5.25 5.69 -19.36
CA PHE A 27 -4.28 6.43 -18.55
C PHE A 27 -4.99 7.14 -17.38
N ALA A 28 -6.06 7.86 -17.68
CA ALA A 28 -6.79 8.61 -16.65
C ALA A 28 -7.38 7.70 -15.58
N MET A 29 -7.95 6.56 -15.99
CA MET A 29 -8.54 5.59 -15.08
C MET A 29 -7.48 4.98 -14.17
N ASN A 30 -6.33 4.65 -14.73
CA ASN A 30 -5.23 4.10 -13.94
C ASN A 30 -4.66 5.14 -12.98
N ALA A 31 -4.51 6.38 -13.43
CA ALA A 31 -4.02 7.45 -12.57
C ALA A 31 -4.95 7.67 -11.38
N TYR A 32 -6.26 7.67 -11.62
CA TYR A 32 -7.26 7.79 -10.56
C TYR A 32 -7.17 6.61 -9.60
N TYR A 33 -7.14 5.40 -10.14
CA TYR A 33 -7.06 4.18 -9.35
C TYR A 33 -5.84 4.20 -8.43
N GLN A 34 -4.67 4.55 -8.97
CA GLN A 34 -3.44 4.62 -8.18
C GLN A 34 -3.52 5.67 -7.08
N LYS A 35 -4.07 6.84 -7.41
CA LYS A 35 -4.15 7.94 -6.45
C LYS A 35 -5.12 7.65 -5.31
N MET A 36 -6.19 6.94 -5.59
CA MET A 36 -7.24 6.67 -4.61
C MET A 36 -7.02 5.41 -3.78
N GLY A 37 -5.81 4.87 -3.81
CA GLY A 37 -5.42 3.77 -2.93
C GLY A 37 -5.56 2.39 -3.53
N ARG A 38 -5.81 2.29 -4.83
CA ARG A 38 -5.82 1.02 -5.56
C ARG A 38 -6.91 0.05 -5.12
N ASN A 39 -8.03 0.59 -4.69
CA ASN A 39 -9.17 -0.24 -4.30
C ASN A 39 -10.05 -0.57 -5.51
N GLU A 40 -10.60 -1.76 -5.52
CA GLU A 40 -11.45 -2.21 -6.63
C GLU A 40 -12.61 -1.26 -6.90
N TRP A 41 -13.22 -0.72 -5.86
CA TRP A 41 -14.34 0.20 -6.03
C TRP A 41 -13.95 1.52 -6.68
N ASN A 42 -12.67 1.85 -6.76
CA ASN A 42 -12.23 3.03 -7.48
C ASN A 42 -12.26 2.81 -8.99
N CYS A 43 -12.53 1.60 -9.43
CA CYS A 43 -12.71 1.25 -10.83
C CYS A 43 -14.12 0.75 -11.09
N TYR A 44 -15.09 1.23 -10.33
CA TYR A 44 -16.44 0.69 -10.35
C TYR A 44 -17.37 1.52 -11.25
N ASN A 45 -17.13 1.45 -12.53
CA ASN A 45 -18.04 2.03 -13.50
C ASN A 45 -18.06 1.14 -14.75
N PRO A 46 -19.09 1.29 -15.59
CA PRO A 46 -19.24 0.40 -16.74
C PRO A 46 -18.07 0.33 -17.70
N CYS A 47 -17.24 1.37 -17.72
CA CYS A 47 -16.13 1.47 -18.65
C CYS A 47 -14.79 1.04 -18.03
N CYS A 48 -14.77 0.85 -16.71
CA CYS A 48 -13.55 0.48 -16.00
C CYS A 48 -13.67 -0.98 -15.60
N GLN A 49 -12.85 -1.82 -16.20
CA GLN A 49 -12.78 -3.22 -15.85
C GLN A 49 -11.49 -3.51 -15.12
N PHE A 50 -11.63 -4.17 -13.99
CA PHE A 50 -10.49 -4.62 -13.23
C PHE A 50 -9.95 -5.89 -13.88
N VAL A 51 -8.82 -5.79 -14.55
CA VAL A 51 -8.22 -6.94 -15.23
C VAL A 51 -7.31 -7.65 -14.26
N SER A 52 -7.71 -8.83 -13.80
CA SER A 52 -6.88 -9.65 -12.93
C SER A 52 -6.58 -10.97 -13.62
N GLY A 53 -5.32 -11.35 -13.65
CA GLY A 53 -4.88 -12.65 -14.14
C GLY A 53 -5.01 -12.89 -15.63
N GLY A 54 -5.60 -11.98 -16.38
CA GLY A 54 -5.81 -12.17 -17.79
C GLY A 54 -4.59 -11.81 -18.63
N SER A 55 -4.28 -10.55 -18.67
CA SER A 55 -3.22 -10.02 -19.53
C SER A 55 -2.06 -9.42 -18.76
N GLY A 56 -1.96 -9.73 -17.48
CA GLY A 56 -0.87 -9.24 -16.64
C GLY A 56 -0.75 -10.09 -15.39
N PRO A 57 0.31 -9.87 -14.61
CA PRO A 57 0.44 -10.59 -13.35
C PRO A 57 -0.74 -10.22 -12.46
N PRO A 58 -1.23 -11.17 -11.65
CA PRO A 58 -2.25 -10.85 -10.66
C PRO A 58 -1.75 -9.75 -9.74
N LEU A 59 -2.67 -8.98 -9.15
CA LEU A 59 -2.31 -7.99 -8.17
C LEU A 59 -1.49 -8.66 -7.07
N GLN A 60 -0.26 -8.22 -6.92
CA GLN A 60 0.60 -8.76 -5.89
C GLN A 60 0.18 -8.19 -4.54
N ASP A 61 0.21 -9.04 -3.54
CA ASP A 61 0.12 -8.57 -2.18
C ASP A 61 1.30 -7.65 -1.89
N THR A 62 1.04 -6.65 -1.10
CA THR A 62 2.07 -5.72 -0.66
C THR A 62 2.08 -5.66 0.86
N TRP A 63 3.24 -5.36 1.39
CA TRP A 63 3.44 -5.21 2.82
C TRP A 63 4.12 -3.90 3.10
N CYS A 64 3.88 -3.36 4.27
CA CYS A 64 4.46 -2.11 4.72
C CYS A 64 5.44 -2.39 5.86
N VAL A 65 6.69 -2.05 5.65
CA VAL A 65 7.74 -2.26 6.64
C VAL A 65 8.53 -0.97 6.84
N PRO A 66 9.22 -0.80 7.95
CA PRO A 66 10.05 0.39 8.15
C PRO A 66 11.28 0.35 7.27
N LYS A 67 11.67 1.51 6.78
CA LYS A 67 12.92 1.66 6.03
C LYS A 67 14.12 1.33 6.91
N PRO A 68 15.18 0.73 6.34
CA PRO A 68 16.42 0.52 7.07
C PRO A 68 16.95 1.84 7.65
N GLY A 69 17.49 1.77 8.86
CA GLY A 69 18.06 2.95 9.51
C GLY A 69 17.04 3.84 10.21
N THR A 70 15.78 3.44 10.29
CA THR A 70 14.78 4.20 11.04
C THR A 70 15.14 4.20 12.54
N PRO A 71 15.18 5.38 13.18
CA PRO A 71 15.51 5.45 14.61
C PRO A 71 14.50 4.72 15.48
N ASP A 72 14.97 4.21 16.61
CA ASP A 72 14.12 3.50 17.58
C ASP A 72 12.94 4.34 18.05
N SER A 73 13.15 5.63 18.26
CA SER A 73 12.07 6.52 18.68
C SER A 73 10.95 6.60 17.64
N ALA A 74 11.30 6.63 16.37
CA ALA A 74 10.31 6.64 15.29
C ALA A 74 9.54 5.32 15.24
N LEU A 75 10.24 4.19 15.39
CA LEU A 75 9.61 2.88 15.41
C LEU A 75 8.63 2.76 16.58
N GLN A 76 9.04 3.20 17.77
CA GLN A 76 8.18 3.14 18.93
C GLN A 76 6.94 4.02 18.76
N ASN A 77 7.12 5.21 18.20
CA ASN A 77 5.99 6.11 17.92
C ASN A 77 4.98 5.49 16.95
N ILE A 78 5.46 4.79 15.94
CA ILE A 78 4.59 4.11 14.98
C ILE A 78 3.79 3.01 15.68
N ILE A 79 4.45 2.21 16.53
CA ILE A 79 3.77 1.16 17.29
C ILE A 79 2.71 1.78 18.19
N ASN A 80 3.06 2.82 18.93
CA ASN A 80 2.12 3.46 19.84
C ASN A 80 0.92 4.04 19.12
N PHE A 81 1.16 4.71 18.00
CA PHE A 81 0.10 5.32 17.20
C PHE A 81 -0.82 4.24 16.63
N THR A 82 -0.24 3.24 15.98
CA THR A 82 -1.00 2.22 15.27
C THR A 82 -1.79 1.36 16.23
N CYS A 83 -1.15 0.90 17.29
CA CYS A 83 -1.81 0.05 18.28
C CYS A 83 -2.85 0.83 19.09
N GLY A 84 -2.66 2.14 19.26
CA GLY A 84 -3.64 2.98 19.92
C GLY A 84 -4.92 3.11 19.11
N ILE A 85 -4.83 3.18 17.79
CA ILE A 85 -5.98 3.30 16.90
C ILE A 85 -6.65 1.96 16.67
N LEU A 86 -5.89 0.94 16.29
CA LEU A 86 -6.45 -0.33 15.87
C LEU A 86 -6.81 -1.25 17.04
N LYS A 87 -6.10 -1.09 18.16
CA LYS A 87 -6.34 -1.88 19.38
C LYS A 87 -6.20 -3.39 19.17
N GLU A 88 -5.47 -3.80 18.14
CA GLU A 88 -5.31 -5.20 17.78
C GLU A 88 -3.85 -5.64 17.74
N CYS A 89 -3.08 -5.16 18.72
CA CYS A 89 -1.65 -5.45 18.76
C CYS A 89 -1.30 -6.54 19.76
N SER A 90 -2.27 -7.39 20.12
CA SER A 90 -2.01 -8.47 21.06
C SER A 90 -0.95 -9.44 20.58
N GLU A 91 -0.81 -9.59 19.27
CA GLU A 91 0.15 -10.52 18.67
C GLU A 91 1.60 -10.14 18.93
N ILE A 92 1.89 -8.86 19.20
CA ILE A 92 3.24 -8.41 19.53
C ILE A 92 3.43 -8.19 21.03
N GLN A 93 2.43 -8.52 21.83
CA GLN A 93 2.56 -8.54 23.28
C GLN A 93 3.20 -9.84 23.72
N GLU A 94 3.66 -9.89 24.97
CA GLU A 94 4.20 -11.11 25.52
C GLU A 94 3.19 -12.25 25.35
N HIS A 95 3.69 -13.38 24.86
CA HIS A 95 2.89 -14.57 24.50
C HIS A 95 2.14 -14.46 23.17
N GLY A 96 2.20 -13.35 22.47
CA GLY A 96 1.62 -13.23 21.12
C GLY A 96 2.47 -13.94 20.08
N SER A 97 1.85 -14.32 18.97
CA SER A 97 2.51 -15.07 17.91
C SER A 97 3.61 -14.28 17.19
N CYS A 98 3.54 -12.96 17.27
CA CYS A 98 4.50 -12.05 16.65
C CYS A 98 5.40 -11.33 17.65
N TYR A 99 5.40 -11.78 18.89
CA TYR A 99 6.25 -11.17 19.91
C TYR A 99 7.72 -11.34 19.61
N PHE A 100 8.12 -12.54 19.20
CA PHE A 100 9.52 -12.80 18.84
C PHE A 100 9.75 -12.66 17.34
N PRO A 101 10.88 -12.15 16.88
CA PRO A 101 11.95 -11.55 17.72
C PRO A 101 11.47 -10.28 18.43
N ASN A 102 11.79 -10.19 19.70
CA ASN A 102 11.36 -9.05 20.53
C ASN A 102 12.26 -7.84 20.25
N ASN A 103 11.96 -7.16 19.16
CA ASN A 103 12.66 -5.94 18.80
C ASN A 103 11.69 -4.98 18.12
N LEU A 104 12.08 -3.71 18.08
CA LEU A 104 11.20 -2.66 17.57
C LEU A 104 10.91 -2.80 16.08
N ILE A 105 11.89 -3.23 15.29
CA ILE A 105 11.70 -3.39 13.85
C ILE A 105 10.63 -4.45 13.57
N ASN A 106 10.68 -5.57 14.26
CA ASN A 106 9.70 -6.63 14.08
C ASN A 106 8.29 -6.17 14.50
N HIS A 107 8.20 -5.52 15.66
CA HIS A 107 6.92 -5.05 16.17
C HIS A 107 6.37 -3.91 15.32
N ALA A 108 7.22 -3.00 14.85
CA ALA A 108 6.78 -1.94 13.96
C ALA A 108 6.30 -2.50 12.62
N SER A 109 6.99 -3.49 12.08
CA SER A 109 6.56 -4.13 10.82
C SER A 109 5.17 -4.74 10.97
N PHE A 110 4.91 -5.41 12.07
CA PHE A 110 3.58 -5.95 12.34
C PHE A 110 2.52 -4.84 12.37
N ALA A 111 2.78 -3.80 13.16
CA ALA A 111 1.84 -2.70 13.33
C ALA A 111 1.60 -1.96 11.99
N MET A 112 2.66 -1.73 11.24
CA MET A 112 2.55 -1.05 9.96
C MET A 112 1.77 -1.87 8.94
N ASN A 113 1.95 -3.19 8.92
CA ASN A 113 1.17 -4.07 8.05
C ASN A 113 -0.29 -4.14 8.46
N LEU A 114 -0.55 -4.20 9.74
CA LEU A 114 -1.92 -4.19 10.23
C LEU A 114 -2.65 -2.92 9.76
N TYR A 115 -2.00 -1.77 9.91
CA TYR A 115 -2.55 -0.50 9.45
C TYR A 115 -2.68 -0.46 7.92
N HIS A 116 -1.66 -0.93 7.23
CA HIS A 116 -1.62 -0.95 5.77
C HIS A 116 -2.80 -1.72 5.18
N LYS A 117 -3.18 -2.82 5.79
CA LYS A 117 -4.25 -3.68 5.30
C LYS A 117 -5.62 -3.31 5.82
N THR A 118 -5.67 -2.43 6.82
CA THR A 118 -6.95 -1.99 7.37
C THR A 118 -7.66 -1.09 6.37
N ASP A 119 -8.94 -1.29 6.22
CA ASP A 119 -9.80 -0.54 5.31
C ASP A 119 -9.41 -0.67 3.84
N GLY A 120 -8.49 -1.54 3.49
CA GLY A 120 -8.07 -1.73 2.10
C GLY A 120 -7.44 -0.51 1.44
N ARG A 121 -6.97 0.43 2.22
CA ARG A 121 -6.41 1.67 1.69
C ARG A 121 -4.93 1.60 1.39
N TYR A 122 -4.26 0.59 1.91
CA TYR A 122 -2.84 0.35 1.66
C TYR A 122 -1.95 1.54 2.00
N ASN A 123 -2.27 2.24 3.09
CA ASN A 123 -1.45 3.34 3.56
C ASN A 123 -0.12 2.84 4.11
N CYS A 124 0.98 3.48 3.72
CA CYS A 124 2.32 3.10 4.18
C CYS A 124 3.26 4.30 4.26
N ASP A 125 2.73 5.48 4.48
CA ASP A 125 3.59 6.67 4.54
C ASP A 125 4.36 6.78 5.85
N PHE A 126 3.67 6.80 6.97
CA PHE A 126 4.27 6.90 8.31
C PHE A 126 5.35 7.97 8.38
N ASN A 127 5.06 9.17 7.88
CA ASN A 127 6.00 10.30 7.83
C ASN A 127 7.31 9.95 7.13
N GLY A 128 7.22 9.19 6.04
CA GLY A 128 8.36 8.82 5.23
C GLY A 128 9.11 7.58 5.70
N VAL A 129 8.69 6.96 6.80
CA VAL A 129 9.32 5.74 7.31
C VAL A 129 8.90 4.50 6.53
N GLY A 130 7.68 4.49 6.01
CA GLY A 130 7.12 3.31 5.36
C GLY A 130 7.80 2.94 4.06
N LEU A 131 7.99 1.65 3.85
CA LEU A 131 8.52 1.07 2.63
C LEU A 131 7.58 -0.04 2.19
N ILE A 132 7.05 0.06 0.98
CA ILE A 132 6.22 -0.99 0.40
C ILE A 132 7.13 -2.08 -0.15
N VAL A 133 6.86 -3.31 0.25
CA VAL A 133 7.59 -4.48 -0.27
C VAL A 133 6.60 -5.49 -0.83
N VAL A 134 7.05 -6.25 -1.81
CA VAL A 134 6.26 -7.30 -2.46
C VAL A 134 6.67 -8.70 -2.01
N THR A 135 7.74 -8.79 -1.25
CA THR A 135 8.17 -10.04 -0.64
C THR A 135 7.54 -10.14 0.75
N ASN A 136 6.85 -11.22 0.99
CA ASN A 136 6.16 -11.44 2.26
C ASN A 136 7.15 -11.48 3.42
N PRO A 137 7.09 -10.55 4.37
CA PRO A 137 7.99 -10.54 5.51
C PRO A 137 7.56 -11.47 6.64
N SER A 138 6.46 -12.19 6.47
CA SER A 138 5.96 -13.11 7.48
C SER A 138 6.97 -14.16 7.87
N LYS A 139 6.90 -14.58 9.12
CA LYS A 139 7.71 -15.68 9.66
C LYS A 139 6.79 -16.85 9.98
N PRO A 140 7.33 -18.06 10.13
CA PRO A 140 6.46 -19.23 10.37
C PRO A 140 5.47 -19.09 11.52
N THR A 141 5.86 -18.35 12.56
CA THR A 141 5.04 -18.14 13.74
C THR A 141 4.30 -16.81 13.74
N CYS A 142 4.59 -15.94 12.79
CA CYS A 142 4.00 -14.60 12.72
C CYS A 142 3.62 -14.27 11.29
N LEU A 143 2.37 -14.40 10.99
CA LEU A 143 1.83 -14.05 9.68
C LEU A 143 1.32 -12.60 9.71
N ILE A 144 1.79 -11.79 8.77
CA ILE A 144 1.41 -10.38 8.68
C ILE A 144 0.99 -10.02 7.27
#